data_4768b700bcc86ac67ef638babc883b67
#
_entry.id   4768b700bcc86ac67ef638babc883b67
#
_cell.length_a   1.000
_cell.length_b   1.000
_cell.length_c   1.000
_cell.angle_alpha   90.00
_cell.angle_beta   90.00
_cell.angle_gamma   90.00
#
_symmetry.space_group_name_H-M   'P 1'
#
loop_
_entity.id
_entity.type
_entity.pdbx_description
1 polymer ?
#
loop_
_entity_poly.entity_id
_entity_poly.type
_entity_poly.pdbx_seq_one_letter_code
_entity_poly.pdbx_strand_id
1 'polypeptide(L)'
;MCFFEFISYNFKKKSKMRKKNILAFISILLVVSQWLFVSCVRDEDYITDSSVVLKFSQDTVSFDTIFTTVGSVTKRVTVYNKESDAVKINSITLGGGANSYYRINVDGNPNLVAKNIEIPAKDSISIFVRVELDVNNQNNPLLVQDSIILSFNNKQQYIQLLAYGQDAYYHKPSKHTFNIGGENVDINCSLANEESSPLGSGVEISGTDITWKTDKPHVIVGTCVVSGGYTLKLQDGNKIYVSNGGDLTVLNGSSLHSTGSVNEPVVFTSIRTQGRYSDIAGQWSGVYLSAGSKNNIINYTTIKNATIGLTVDTCVTQAINDNSFTAPTLKIENSRIENCSLIGLYARGAVVEGYNLIIQNTGSYTVGLAMGGNYRFVYCTFANYWSSNSTRNDAVLVLNDWYKASGGAKIIRTLYNAEFYNCVIYGNSAKDEVEFDLQETENINYKFDHCLIKTSAFNNSKSFSKDCIFNMDPLFKDPYSNDVTPMENSPLIANADANWNYIVYTDIFNNYRGTYPTIGAIEYVATNNYLARKRR
;
A
#
# COMPACT_ATOMS: atom_id res chain seq x y z
N MET A 1 33.40 28.75 -33.82
CA MET A 1 33.55 29.70 -34.91
C MET A 1 34.46 30.88 -34.56
N CYS A 2 35.12 30.90 -33.44
CA CYS A 2 36.09 31.95 -33.01
C CYS A 2 37.56 31.55 -33.04
N PHE A 3 37.89 30.34 -33.47
CA PHE A 3 39.31 29.86 -33.49
C PHE A 3 39.95 29.88 -34.88
N PHE A 4 39.16 30.05 -35.92
CA PHE A 4 39.64 30.11 -37.32
C PHE A 4 39.97 31.54 -37.83
N GLU A 5 39.39 32.57 -37.22
CA GLU A 5 39.69 33.97 -37.63
C GLU A 5 40.99 34.52 -37.05
N PHE A 6 41.48 33.96 -35.93
CA PHE A 6 42.75 34.38 -35.32
C PHE A 6 43.99 33.91 -36.08
N ILE A 7 43.87 32.87 -36.88
CA ILE A 7 44.95 32.34 -37.68
C ILE A 7 45.12 33.08 -39.02
N SER A 8 44.06 33.67 -39.58
CA SER A 8 44.14 34.35 -40.88
C SER A 8 44.70 35.78 -40.81
N TYR A 9 44.65 36.45 -39.63
CA TYR A 9 45.13 37.81 -39.46
C TYR A 9 46.64 37.93 -39.27
N ASN A 10 47.34 36.92 -38.82
CA ASN A 10 48.77 36.93 -38.56
C ASN A 10 49.65 36.46 -39.73
N PHE A 11 49.05 35.99 -40.81
CA PHE A 11 49.84 35.53 -42.00
C PHE A 11 50.13 36.66 -43.03
N LYS A 12 49.74 37.88 -42.83
CA LYS A 12 49.97 39.01 -43.77
C LYS A 12 51.12 39.93 -43.39
N LYS A 13 51.95 39.62 -42.41
CA LYS A 13 53.16 40.40 -42.15
C LYS A 13 54.43 39.56 -42.39
N LYS A 14 55.03 39.84 -43.54
CA LYS A 14 56.27 39.34 -44.11
C LYS A 14 57.29 38.85 -43.07
N SER A 15 57.65 37.56 -43.10
CA SER A 15 59.02 37.13 -42.93
C SER A 15 59.26 35.93 -43.87
N LYS A 16 60.31 36.06 -44.72
CA LYS A 16 60.82 34.97 -45.58
C LYS A 16 61.38 33.83 -44.69
N MET A 17 60.56 33.00 -44.07
CA MET A 17 60.99 31.75 -43.51
C MET A 17 61.32 30.81 -44.67
N ARG A 18 62.58 30.36 -44.76
CA ARG A 18 63.02 29.37 -45.73
C ARG A 18 62.19 28.08 -45.59
N LYS A 19 61.72 27.53 -46.68
CA LYS A 19 60.92 26.30 -46.72
C LYS A 19 61.45 25.18 -45.81
N LYS A 20 62.74 25.12 -45.51
CA LYS A 20 63.36 24.18 -44.59
C LYS A 20 62.86 24.34 -43.12
N ASN A 21 62.58 25.55 -42.65
CA ASN A 21 62.15 25.79 -41.29
C ASN A 21 60.64 25.45 -41.10
N ILE A 22 59.85 25.59 -42.18
CA ILE A 22 58.43 25.23 -42.16
C ILE A 22 58.30 23.69 -42.11
N LEU A 23 59.14 22.99 -42.91
CA LEU A 23 59.13 21.52 -42.87
C LEU A 23 59.60 20.96 -41.52
N ALA A 24 60.60 21.61 -40.88
CA ALA A 24 61.05 21.23 -39.51
C ALA A 24 59.96 21.48 -38.47
N PHE A 25 59.18 22.58 -38.59
CA PHE A 25 58.11 22.88 -37.64
C PHE A 25 56.93 21.91 -37.80
N ILE A 26 56.58 21.54 -39.06
CA ILE A 26 55.54 20.55 -39.35
C ILE A 26 55.95 19.15 -38.84
N SER A 27 57.23 18.76 -39.01
CA SER A 27 57.73 17.45 -38.50
C SER A 27 57.76 17.44 -36.96
N ILE A 28 58.10 18.54 -36.28
CA ILE A 28 58.04 18.62 -34.81
C ILE A 28 56.56 18.58 -34.35
N LEU A 29 55.64 19.27 -35.04
CA LEU A 29 54.22 19.21 -34.73
C LEU A 29 53.64 17.80 -34.90
N LEU A 30 54.07 17.05 -35.93
CA LEU A 30 53.68 15.67 -36.18
C LEU A 30 54.25 14.71 -35.09
N VAL A 31 55.48 14.92 -34.68
CA VAL A 31 56.08 14.10 -33.60
C VAL A 31 55.42 14.40 -32.24
N VAL A 32 55.10 15.69 -31.95
CA VAL A 32 54.37 16.07 -30.72
C VAL A 32 52.94 15.56 -30.77
N SER A 33 52.27 15.53 -31.93
CA SER A 33 50.93 14.97 -32.05
C SER A 33 50.90 13.46 -31.84
N GLN A 34 51.94 12.73 -32.24
CA GLN A 34 52.07 11.30 -31.97
C GLN A 34 52.25 10.98 -30.49
N TRP A 35 52.89 11.89 -29.72
CA TRP A 35 52.99 11.74 -28.26
C TRP A 35 51.70 12.02 -27.51
N LEU A 36 50.79 12.78 -28.12
CA LEU A 36 49.48 13.05 -27.55
C LEU A 36 48.46 11.92 -27.77
N PHE A 37 48.77 10.97 -28.67
CA PHE A 37 47.95 9.78 -28.96
C PHE A 37 48.50 8.50 -28.32
N VAL A 38 49.48 8.58 -27.45
CA VAL A 38 49.76 7.48 -26.53
C VAL A 38 48.67 7.53 -25.47
N SER A 39 47.46 7.14 -25.87
CA SER A 39 46.44 6.69 -24.93
C SER A 39 47.13 5.55 -24.14
N CYS A 40 47.30 5.76 -22.84
CA CYS A 40 47.58 4.68 -21.93
C CYS A 40 46.40 3.71 -22.06
N VAL A 41 46.51 2.72 -22.94
CA VAL A 41 45.84 1.44 -22.71
C VAL A 41 46.56 0.89 -21.50
N ARG A 42 46.02 1.18 -20.31
CA ARG A 42 46.38 0.47 -19.11
C ARG A 42 45.96 -0.97 -19.41
N ASP A 43 46.87 -1.86 -19.67
CA ASP A 43 46.60 -3.28 -19.48
C ASP A 43 46.27 -3.43 -18.01
N GLU A 44 44.96 -3.57 -17.70
CA GLU A 44 44.54 -3.81 -16.35
C GLU A 44 45.05 -5.20 -15.97
N ASP A 45 46.01 -5.25 -15.06
CA ASP A 45 46.47 -6.50 -14.47
C ASP A 45 45.31 -7.06 -13.60
N TYR A 46 44.73 -8.15 -14.07
CA TYR A 46 43.72 -8.86 -13.30
C TYR A 46 44.37 -9.79 -12.28
N ILE A 47 43.81 -9.77 -11.05
CA ILE A 47 44.20 -10.78 -10.07
C ILE A 47 43.72 -12.15 -10.55
N THR A 48 44.65 -13.08 -10.70
CA THR A 48 44.38 -14.50 -11.11
C THR A 48 44.45 -15.46 -9.93
N ASP A 49 44.78 -14.98 -8.73
CA ASP A 49 44.92 -15.82 -7.54
C ASP A 49 43.56 -16.41 -7.12
N SER A 50 43.52 -17.72 -6.93
CA SER A 50 42.33 -18.45 -6.49
C SER A 50 41.95 -18.18 -5.02
N SER A 51 42.80 -17.54 -4.22
CA SER A 51 42.49 -17.13 -2.86
C SER A 51 41.52 -15.92 -2.78
N VAL A 52 41.44 -15.10 -3.84
CA VAL A 52 40.56 -13.92 -3.92
C VAL A 52 39.12 -14.31 -3.69
N VAL A 53 38.42 -13.59 -2.79
CA VAL A 53 37.01 -13.79 -2.44
C VAL A 53 36.23 -12.51 -2.67
N LEU A 54 35.25 -12.57 -3.59
CA LEU A 54 34.29 -11.48 -3.77
C LEU A 54 33.32 -11.43 -2.59
N LYS A 55 32.98 -10.22 -2.13
CA LYS A 55 32.00 -10.01 -1.07
C LYS A 55 30.65 -9.69 -1.68
N PHE A 56 29.58 -10.19 -1.07
CA PHE A 56 28.20 -9.94 -1.48
C PHE A 56 27.49 -9.06 -0.46
N SER A 57 26.56 -8.22 -0.92
CA SER A 57 25.68 -7.47 -0.01
C SER A 57 24.78 -8.40 0.81
N GLN A 58 24.50 -9.60 0.28
CA GLN A 58 23.77 -10.69 0.93
C GLN A 58 24.11 -12.01 0.25
N ASP A 59 24.22 -13.09 1.02
CA ASP A 59 24.56 -14.42 0.50
C ASP A 59 23.32 -15.18 0.00
N THR A 60 22.13 -14.76 0.42
CA THR A 60 20.85 -15.33 0.00
C THR A 60 19.88 -14.22 -0.40
N VAL A 61 19.30 -14.33 -1.58
CA VAL A 61 18.20 -13.49 -2.06
C VAL A 61 16.90 -14.27 -1.85
N SER A 62 16.18 -13.94 -0.80
CA SER A 62 14.88 -14.56 -0.52
C SER A 62 13.76 -13.70 -1.09
N PHE A 63 12.87 -14.32 -1.84
CA PHE A 63 11.58 -13.78 -2.25
C PHE A 63 10.52 -14.48 -1.43
N ASP A 64 9.73 -13.71 -0.66
CA ASP A 64 8.61 -14.26 0.11
C ASP A 64 7.55 -14.88 -0.83
N THR A 65 6.31 -14.94 -0.43
CA THR A 65 5.23 -15.47 -1.25
C THR A 65 5.10 -14.69 -2.56
N ILE A 66 5.23 -15.39 -3.68
CA ILE A 66 5.09 -14.86 -5.03
C ILE A 66 3.92 -15.56 -5.69
N PHE A 67 2.96 -14.78 -6.21
CA PHE A 67 1.84 -15.33 -6.96
C PHE A 67 2.30 -15.78 -8.34
N THR A 68 1.94 -17.01 -8.68
CA THR A 68 2.23 -17.57 -10.00
C THR A 68 1.68 -16.67 -11.11
N THR A 69 2.38 -16.56 -12.23
CA THR A 69 2.06 -15.73 -13.40
C THR A 69 2.17 -14.20 -13.23
N VAL A 70 2.42 -13.67 -12.03
CA VAL A 70 2.55 -12.20 -11.80
C VAL A 70 4.01 -11.76 -11.77
N GLY A 71 4.92 -12.67 -11.43
CA GLY A 71 6.33 -12.36 -11.21
C GLY A 71 6.60 -11.64 -9.89
N SER A 72 7.85 -11.50 -9.53
CA SER A 72 8.28 -10.83 -8.31
C SER A 72 8.68 -9.37 -8.55
N VAL A 73 8.86 -8.63 -7.45
CA VAL A 73 9.66 -7.41 -7.47
C VAL A 73 11.11 -7.76 -7.84
N THR A 74 11.80 -6.84 -8.50
CA THR A 74 13.23 -7.00 -8.76
C THR A 74 14.03 -6.70 -7.50
N LYS A 75 14.87 -7.63 -7.06
CA LYS A 75 15.83 -7.44 -5.96
C LYS A 75 17.22 -7.19 -6.51
N ARG A 76 18.03 -6.42 -5.79
CA ARG A 76 19.42 -6.11 -6.15
C ARG A 76 20.39 -6.78 -5.19
N VAL A 77 21.40 -7.43 -5.74
CA VAL A 77 22.60 -7.90 -5.03
C VAL A 77 23.79 -7.12 -5.55
N THR A 78 24.63 -6.63 -4.66
CA THR A 78 25.89 -5.96 -5.02
C THR A 78 27.05 -6.92 -4.76
N VAL A 79 27.92 -7.06 -5.75
CA VAL A 79 29.15 -7.88 -5.69
C VAL A 79 30.33 -6.92 -5.61
N TYR A 80 31.10 -7.00 -4.53
CA TYR A 80 32.22 -6.12 -4.24
C TYR A 80 33.56 -6.78 -4.51
N ASN A 81 34.42 -6.12 -5.24
CA ASN A 81 35.84 -6.37 -5.26
C ASN A 81 36.53 -5.56 -4.16
N LYS A 82 37.09 -6.22 -3.13
CA LYS A 82 37.81 -5.56 -2.04
C LYS A 82 39.32 -5.54 -2.24
N GLU A 83 39.79 -6.13 -3.36
CA GLU A 83 41.22 -6.20 -3.69
C GLU A 83 41.75 -4.87 -4.25
N SER A 84 43.09 -4.76 -4.32
CA SER A 84 43.80 -3.59 -4.85
C SER A 84 43.82 -3.53 -6.38
N ASP A 85 43.52 -4.64 -7.05
CA ASP A 85 43.55 -4.78 -8.49
C ASP A 85 42.19 -5.28 -9.01
N ALA A 86 41.97 -5.16 -10.31
CA ALA A 86 40.72 -5.58 -10.95
C ALA A 86 40.54 -7.12 -10.91
N VAL A 87 39.28 -7.56 -10.76
CA VAL A 87 38.90 -8.97 -10.85
C VAL A 87 38.07 -9.18 -12.11
N LYS A 88 38.44 -10.15 -12.92
CA LYS A 88 37.68 -10.56 -14.09
C LYS A 88 36.86 -11.80 -13.81
N ILE A 89 35.53 -11.67 -13.89
CA ILE A 89 34.58 -12.77 -13.76
C ILE A 89 34.35 -13.37 -15.15
N ASN A 90 34.70 -14.62 -15.31
CA ASN A 90 34.60 -15.34 -16.60
C ASN A 90 33.12 -15.48 -17.01
N SER A 91 32.28 -15.84 -16.05
CA SER A 91 30.82 -15.93 -16.27
C SER A 91 30.02 -15.76 -15.01
N ILE A 92 28.83 -15.16 -15.14
CA ILE A 92 27.76 -15.11 -14.14
C ILE A 92 26.56 -15.79 -14.77
N THR A 93 26.05 -16.85 -14.12
CA THR A 93 24.95 -17.68 -14.63
C THR A 93 23.98 -18.06 -13.52
N LEU A 94 22.78 -18.50 -13.90
CA LEU A 94 21.86 -19.19 -12.98
C LEU A 94 22.18 -20.69 -12.95
N GLY A 95 22.08 -21.32 -11.78
CA GLY A 95 22.30 -22.75 -11.59
C GLY A 95 21.34 -23.60 -12.42
N GLY A 96 20.06 -23.25 -12.49
CA GLY A 96 19.06 -23.90 -13.33
C GLY A 96 19.17 -23.56 -14.83
N GLY A 97 20.08 -22.67 -15.24
CA GLY A 97 20.28 -22.26 -16.61
C GLY A 97 19.01 -21.75 -17.29
N ALA A 98 18.70 -22.28 -18.48
CA ALA A 98 17.51 -21.89 -19.24
C ALA A 98 16.19 -22.31 -18.58
N ASN A 99 16.21 -23.33 -17.72
CA ASN A 99 15.03 -23.84 -17.01
C ASN A 99 14.80 -23.13 -15.67
N SER A 100 15.64 -22.17 -15.30
CA SER A 100 15.46 -21.40 -14.08
C SER A 100 14.17 -20.58 -14.13
N TYR A 101 13.46 -20.53 -13.02
CA TYR A 101 12.36 -19.58 -12.81
C TYR A 101 12.86 -18.16 -12.52
N TYR A 102 14.18 -18.01 -12.29
CA TYR A 102 14.79 -16.71 -12.05
C TYR A 102 15.27 -16.07 -13.35
N ARG A 103 15.31 -14.74 -13.34
CA ARG A 103 15.90 -13.92 -14.39
C ARG A 103 16.88 -12.96 -13.74
N ILE A 104 18.07 -12.83 -14.34
CA ILE A 104 19.10 -11.90 -13.86
C ILE A 104 19.40 -10.84 -14.90
N ASN A 105 19.80 -9.68 -14.42
CA ASN A 105 20.40 -8.61 -15.22
C ASN A 105 21.69 -8.19 -14.51
N VAL A 106 22.81 -8.42 -15.15
CA VAL A 106 24.14 -8.15 -14.60
C VAL A 106 24.65 -6.85 -15.22
N ASP A 107 24.72 -5.79 -14.41
CA ASP A 107 25.25 -4.48 -14.81
C ASP A 107 24.66 -3.96 -16.15
N GLY A 108 23.32 -4.11 -16.30
CA GLY A 108 22.60 -3.71 -17.51
C GLY A 108 22.51 -4.78 -18.60
N ASN A 109 23.17 -5.92 -18.45
CA ASN A 109 23.10 -7.05 -19.39
C ASN A 109 22.03 -8.06 -18.93
N PRO A 110 20.89 -8.21 -19.64
CA PRO A 110 19.78 -9.09 -19.25
C PRO A 110 19.93 -10.54 -19.72
N ASN A 111 21.08 -10.94 -20.26
CA ASN A 111 21.29 -12.27 -20.77
C ASN A 111 21.35 -13.33 -19.65
N LEU A 112 20.92 -14.56 -19.94
CA LEU A 112 21.03 -15.70 -19.04
C LEU A 112 22.46 -16.01 -18.60
N VAL A 113 23.43 -15.60 -19.41
CA VAL A 113 24.86 -15.75 -19.14
C VAL A 113 25.56 -14.42 -19.43
N ALA A 114 26.05 -13.77 -18.40
CA ALA A 114 26.93 -12.61 -18.54
C ALA A 114 28.38 -13.10 -18.51
N LYS A 115 29.20 -12.70 -19.49
CA LYS A 115 30.58 -13.16 -19.64
C LYS A 115 31.56 -11.99 -19.60
N ASN A 116 32.78 -12.26 -19.14
CA ASN A 116 33.88 -11.30 -19.11
C ASN A 116 33.50 -10.00 -18.39
N ILE A 117 32.90 -10.12 -17.20
CA ILE A 117 32.52 -8.99 -16.38
C ILE A 117 33.71 -8.56 -15.52
N GLU A 118 34.07 -7.30 -15.61
CA GLU A 118 35.21 -6.72 -14.91
C GLU A 118 34.72 -5.91 -13.72
N ILE A 119 35.34 -6.14 -12.56
CA ILE A 119 35.10 -5.32 -11.35
C ILE A 119 36.39 -4.62 -11.01
N PRO A 120 36.49 -3.30 -11.20
CA PRO A 120 37.69 -2.54 -10.87
C PRO A 120 38.13 -2.71 -9.42
N ALA A 121 39.35 -2.33 -9.12
CA ALA A 121 39.88 -2.35 -7.75
C ALA A 121 38.98 -1.51 -6.80
N LYS A 122 38.62 -2.07 -5.66
CA LYS A 122 37.78 -1.41 -4.63
C LYS A 122 36.39 -0.99 -5.10
N ASP A 123 35.88 -1.53 -6.20
CA ASP A 123 34.59 -1.20 -6.80
C ASP A 123 33.60 -2.37 -6.72
N SER A 124 32.43 -2.23 -7.31
CA SER A 124 31.36 -3.21 -7.27
C SER A 124 30.46 -3.17 -8.50
N ILE A 125 29.81 -4.30 -8.78
CA ILE A 125 28.74 -4.40 -9.78
C ILE A 125 27.40 -4.75 -9.13
N SER A 126 26.31 -4.45 -9.82
CA SER A 126 24.95 -4.79 -9.39
C SER A 126 24.36 -5.92 -10.22
N ILE A 127 23.82 -6.92 -9.55
CA ILE A 127 23.03 -7.98 -10.15
C ILE A 127 21.58 -7.77 -9.73
N PHE A 128 20.69 -7.57 -10.69
CA PHE A 128 19.26 -7.49 -10.48
C PHE A 128 18.64 -8.87 -10.71
N VAL A 129 17.79 -9.29 -9.79
CA VAL A 129 17.18 -10.62 -9.80
C VAL A 129 15.68 -10.47 -9.70
N ARG A 130 14.93 -11.18 -10.54
CA ARG A 130 13.49 -11.37 -10.44
C ARG A 130 13.15 -12.84 -10.60
N VAL A 131 11.98 -13.25 -10.13
CA VAL A 131 11.45 -14.60 -10.29
C VAL A 131 10.11 -14.56 -11.00
N GLU A 132 9.90 -15.52 -11.91
CA GLU A 132 8.67 -15.73 -12.68
C GLU A 132 8.26 -17.19 -12.49
N LEU A 133 7.10 -17.41 -11.88
CA LEU A 133 6.60 -18.75 -11.58
C LEU A 133 5.40 -19.07 -12.47
N ASP A 134 5.36 -20.28 -12.98
CA ASP A 134 4.19 -20.79 -13.69
C ASP A 134 3.17 -21.39 -12.70
N VAL A 135 1.91 -21.52 -13.14
CA VAL A 135 0.85 -22.18 -12.38
C VAL A 135 1.18 -23.67 -12.22
N ASN A 136 1.13 -24.20 -11.02
CA ASN A 136 1.51 -25.57 -10.71
C ASN A 136 0.37 -26.48 -10.24
N ASN A 137 -0.87 -26.05 -10.27
CA ASN A 137 -2.08 -26.80 -9.87
C ASN A 137 -2.07 -27.34 -8.42
N GLN A 138 -1.23 -26.77 -7.54
CA GLN A 138 -1.15 -27.17 -6.14
C GLN A 138 -1.51 -25.99 -5.22
N ASN A 139 -2.24 -26.27 -4.16
CA ASN A 139 -2.63 -25.26 -3.17
C ASN A 139 -1.52 -24.98 -2.15
N ASN A 140 -0.51 -25.82 -2.09
CA ASN A 140 0.61 -25.64 -1.16
C ASN A 140 1.62 -24.65 -1.72
N PRO A 141 2.34 -23.92 -0.86
CA PRO A 141 3.45 -23.09 -1.29
C PRO A 141 4.47 -23.91 -2.07
N LEU A 142 4.84 -23.45 -3.24
CA LEU A 142 5.92 -24.00 -4.01
C LEU A 142 7.23 -23.37 -3.57
N LEU A 143 8.18 -24.18 -3.12
CA LEU A 143 9.54 -23.73 -2.83
C LEU A 143 10.39 -23.84 -4.10
N VAL A 144 10.87 -22.71 -4.60
CA VAL A 144 11.77 -22.64 -5.75
C VAL A 144 13.13 -22.19 -5.28
N GLN A 145 14.12 -23.04 -5.51
CA GLN A 145 15.52 -22.78 -5.18
C GLN A 145 16.36 -22.73 -6.44
N ASP A 146 17.31 -21.82 -6.46
CA ASP A 146 18.35 -21.72 -7.48
C ASP A 146 19.57 -20.99 -6.89
N SER A 147 20.55 -20.72 -7.72
CA SER A 147 21.74 -19.94 -7.34
C SER A 147 22.24 -19.09 -8.49
N ILE A 148 22.84 -17.94 -8.16
CA ILE A 148 23.71 -17.21 -9.09
C ILE A 148 25.11 -17.76 -8.89
N ILE A 149 25.74 -18.24 -9.98
CA ILE A 149 27.08 -18.83 -10.01
C ILE A 149 28.02 -17.81 -10.63
N LEU A 150 29.00 -17.34 -9.85
CA LEU A 150 30.08 -16.49 -10.32
C LEU A 150 31.34 -17.35 -10.51
N SER A 151 31.84 -17.49 -11.75
CA SER A 151 33.04 -18.27 -12.08
C SER A 151 34.20 -17.34 -12.41
N PHE A 152 35.28 -17.38 -11.63
CA PHE A 152 36.49 -16.56 -11.81
C PHE A 152 37.68 -17.25 -11.13
N ASN A 153 38.89 -16.97 -11.56
CA ASN A 153 40.14 -17.47 -10.98
C ASN A 153 40.12 -18.99 -10.70
N ASN A 154 39.60 -19.78 -11.64
CA ASN A 154 39.43 -21.24 -11.54
C ASN A 154 38.58 -21.73 -10.36
N LYS A 155 37.69 -20.88 -9.82
CA LYS A 155 36.74 -21.22 -8.76
C LYS A 155 35.36 -20.68 -9.03
N GLN A 156 34.42 -21.06 -8.16
CA GLN A 156 33.05 -20.56 -8.17
C GLN A 156 32.64 -20.03 -6.78
N GLN A 157 31.85 -18.95 -6.78
CA GLN A 157 31.12 -18.49 -5.65
C GLN A 157 29.62 -18.44 -5.97
N TYR A 158 28.81 -18.60 -4.95
CA TYR A 158 27.36 -18.77 -5.10
C TYR A 158 26.61 -17.74 -4.30
N ILE A 159 25.53 -17.21 -4.86
CA ILE A 159 24.50 -16.47 -4.16
C ILE A 159 23.23 -17.29 -4.23
N GLN A 160 22.68 -17.71 -3.09
CA GLN A 160 21.48 -18.54 -3.04
C GLN A 160 20.25 -17.72 -3.43
N LEU A 161 19.35 -18.34 -4.19
CA LEU A 161 18.05 -17.78 -4.57
C LEU A 161 16.95 -18.66 -3.98
N LEU A 162 15.99 -18.04 -3.28
CA LEU A 162 14.90 -18.73 -2.62
C LEU A 162 13.59 -17.98 -2.87
N ALA A 163 12.55 -18.68 -3.34
CA ALA A 163 11.21 -18.12 -3.51
C ALA A 163 10.13 -19.12 -3.13
N TYR A 164 9.03 -18.62 -2.56
CA TYR A 164 7.82 -19.39 -2.30
C TYR A 164 6.76 -18.96 -3.32
N GLY A 165 6.33 -19.87 -4.19
CA GLY A 165 5.24 -19.64 -5.13
C GLY A 165 3.90 -20.03 -4.54
N GLN A 166 2.87 -19.25 -4.78
CA GLN A 166 1.51 -19.53 -4.34
C GLN A 166 0.54 -19.43 -5.52
N ASP A 167 -0.30 -20.46 -5.67
CA ASP A 167 -1.42 -20.42 -6.60
C ASP A 167 -2.52 -19.46 -6.11
N ALA A 168 -3.22 -18.83 -7.06
CA ALA A 168 -4.27 -17.87 -6.78
C ALA A 168 -5.33 -17.88 -7.89
N TYR A 169 -6.52 -17.35 -7.58
CA TYR A 169 -7.55 -16.99 -8.55
C TYR A 169 -7.30 -15.58 -9.08
N TYR A 170 -7.16 -15.42 -10.39
CA TYR A 170 -6.78 -14.15 -11.01
C TYR A 170 -7.96 -13.45 -11.66
N HIS A 171 -8.22 -12.23 -11.24
CA HIS A 171 -9.17 -11.31 -11.88
C HIS A 171 -8.37 -10.36 -12.77
N LYS A 172 -8.24 -10.74 -14.06
CA LYS A 172 -7.44 -9.99 -15.04
C LYS A 172 -8.34 -9.12 -15.90
N PRO A 173 -7.96 -7.87 -16.19
CA PRO A 173 -8.77 -6.97 -16.96
C PRO A 173 -8.93 -7.47 -18.40
N SER A 174 -10.17 -7.35 -18.89
CA SER A 174 -10.56 -7.49 -20.29
C SER A 174 -11.42 -6.29 -20.69
N LYS A 175 -11.71 -6.17 -21.98
CA LYS A 175 -12.54 -5.06 -22.48
C LYS A 175 -14.02 -5.35 -22.22
N HIS A 176 -14.66 -4.52 -21.41
CA HIS A 176 -16.10 -4.56 -21.14
C HIS A 176 -16.75 -3.25 -21.56
N THR A 177 -17.97 -3.31 -22.07
CA THR A 177 -18.76 -2.15 -22.48
C THR A 177 -19.85 -1.89 -21.44
N PHE A 178 -19.83 -0.69 -20.85
CA PHE A 178 -20.83 -0.22 -19.88
C PHE A 178 -21.68 0.89 -20.50
N ASN A 179 -22.99 0.88 -20.22
CA ASN A 179 -23.84 2.04 -20.53
C ASN A 179 -23.73 3.06 -19.39
N ILE A 180 -23.11 4.20 -19.64
CA ILE A 180 -22.93 5.27 -18.68
C ILE A 180 -23.61 6.53 -19.22
N GLY A 181 -24.69 6.95 -18.55
CA GLY A 181 -25.42 8.14 -18.96
C GLY A 181 -26.10 8.04 -20.34
N GLY A 182 -26.37 6.82 -20.82
CA GLY A 182 -26.95 6.56 -22.14
C GLY A 182 -25.90 6.32 -23.24
N GLU A 183 -24.63 6.46 -22.95
CA GLU A 183 -23.53 6.18 -23.88
C GLU A 183 -22.84 4.86 -23.55
N ASN A 184 -22.44 4.11 -24.55
CA ASN A 184 -21.66 2.88 -24.39
C ASN A 184 -20.18 3.25 -24.26
N VAL A 185 -19.60 2.98 -23.08
CA VAL A 185 -18.20 3.27 -22.75
C VAL A 185 -17.45 1.96 -22.56
N ASP A 186 -16.36 1.79 -23.30
CA ASP A 186 -15.48 0.62 -23.16
C ASP A 186 -14.48 0.86 -22.01
N ILE A 187 -14.49 -0.03 -21.03
CA ILE A 187 -13.60 0.01 -19.87
C ILE A 187 -12.78 -1.28 -19.81
N ASN A 188 -11.48 -1.16 -19.60
CA ASN A 188 -10.60 -2.29 -19.39
C ASN A 188 -10.57 -2.64 -17.89
N CYS A 189 -11.35 -3.63 -17.48
CA CYS A 189 -11.48 -4.08 -16.09
C CYS A 189 -11.76 -5.59 -16.07
N SER A 190 -11.70 -6.23 -14.90
CA SER A 190 -12.26 -7.54 -14.67
C SER A 190 -13.64 -7.42 -14.04
N LEU A 191 -14.54 -8.37 -14.30
CA LEU A 191 -15.79 -8.46 -13.56
C LEU A 191 -15.62 -9.44 -12.39
N ALA A 192 -16.27 -9.17 -11.27
CA ALA A 192 -16.16 -10.00 -10.07
C ALA A 192 -16.72 -11.43 -10.27
N ASN A 193 -17.62 -11.60 -11.26
CA ASN A 193 -18.16 -12.90 -11.68
C ASN A 193 -17.30 -13.62 -12.73
N GLU A 194 -16.18 -13.04 -13.12
CA GLU A 194 -15.24 -13.61 -14.08
C GLU A 194 -13.88 -13.83 -13.42
N GLU A 195 -13.26 -14.94 -13.77
CA GLU A 195 -11.94 -15.31 -13.26
C GLU A 195 -11.16 -16.02 -14.35
N SER A 196 -9.88 -15.78 -14.44
CA SER A 196 -9.00 -16.29 -15.50
C SER A 196 -7.94 -17.24 -14.97
N SER A 197 -8.30 -18.15 -14.06
CA SER A 197 -7.37 -19.17 -13.57
C SER A 197 -7.46 -20.46 -14.41
N PRO A 198 -6.34 -21.09 -14.77
CA PRO A 198 -6.33 -22.41 -15.38
C PRO A 198 -6.65 -23.53 -14.38
N LEU A 199 -6.86 -23.22 -13.09
CA LEU A 199 -7.02 -24.18 -11.99
C LEU A 199 -8.49 -24.50 -11.64
N GLY A 200 -9.42 -24.07 -12.48
CA GLY A 200 -10.85 -24.14 -12.19
C GLY A 200 -11.39 -22.83 -11.62
N SER A 201 -12.71 -22.72 -11.49
CA SER A 201 -13.32 -21.47 -11.08
C SER A 201 -13.22 -21.23 -9.57
N GLY A 202 -12.66 -20.10 -9.18
CA GLY A 202 -12.68 -19.54 -7.83
C GLY A 202 -13.96 -18.76 -7.52
N VAL A 203 -14.90 -18.71 -8.46
CA VAL A 203 -16.15 -17.95 -8.39
C VAL A 203 -17.35 -18.90 -8.50
N GLU A 204 -18.29 -18.77 -7.57
CA GLU A 204 -19.59 -19.44 -7.59
C GLU A 204 -20.70 -18.41 -7.77
N ILE A 205 -21.63 -18.65 -8.69
CA ILE A 205 -22.75 -17.75 -8.98
C ILE A 205 -24.06 -18.46 -8.66
N SER A 206 -24.88 -17.81 -7.83
CA SER A 206 -26.21 -18.27 -7.49
C SER A 206 -27.20 -17.10 -7.54
N GLY A 207 -28.02 -17.03 -8.61
CA GLY A 207 -28.87 -15.87 -8.85
C GLY A 207 -28.06 -14.59 -9.03
N THR A 208 -28.24 -13.61 -8.15
CA THR A 208 -27.47 -12.36 -8.13
C THR A 208 -26.27 -12.38 -7.16
N ASP A 209 -26.00 -13.51 -6.52
CA ASP A 209 -24.88 -13.66 -5.60
C ASP A 209 -23.65 -14.20 -6.32
N ILE A 210 -22.52 -13.53 -6.15
CA ILE A 210 -21.20 -13.96 -6.58
C ILE A 210 -20.42 -14.28 -5.30
N THR A 211 -20.03 -15.53 -5.11
CA THR A 211 -19.23 -15.95 -3.95
C THR A 211 -17.81 -16.29 -4.40
N TRP A 212 -16.83 -15.66 -3.80
CA TRP A 212 -15.42 -15.99 -4.00
C TRP A 212 -15.01 -17.10 -3.02
N LYS A 213 -14.40 -18.17 -3.55
CA LYS A 213 -13.91 -19.30 -2.76
C LYS A 213 -12.77 -18.87 -1.82
N THR A 214 -12.57 -19.64 -0.76
CA THR A 214 -11.57 -19.33 0.29
C THR A 214 -10.34 -20.25 0.25
N ASP A 215 -10.36 -21.31 -0.58
CA ASP A 215 -9.29 -22.31 -0.68
C ASP A 215 -7.98 -21.76 -1.24
N LYS A 216 -8.06 -20.67 -2.01
CA LYS A 216 -6.91 -19.93 -2.56
C LYS A 216 -7.15 -18.43 -2.44
N PRO A 217 -6.08 -17.61 -2.39
CA PRO A 217 -6.24 -16.17 -2.46
C PRO A 217 -6.73 -15.71 -3.84
N HIS A 218 -7.39 -14.55 -3.85
CA HIS A 218 -7.78 -13.84 -5.06
C HIS A 218 -6.77 -12.73 -5.36
N VAL A 219 -6.39 -12.59 -6.63
CA VAL A 219 -5.47 -11.55 -7.11
C VAL A 219 -6.18 -10.67 -8.13
N ILE A 220 -6.41 -9.42 -7.76
CA ILE A 220 -6.98 -8.40 -8.65
C ILE A 220 -5.83 -7.71 -9.41
N VAL A 221 -5.86 -7.81 -10.75
CA VAL A 221 -4.93 -7.10 -11.64
C VAL A 221 -5.65 -5.92 -12.27
N GLY A 222 -5.29 -4.70 -11.89
CA GLY A 222 -6.03 -3.49 -12.30
C GLY A 222 -7.35 -3.36 -11.54
N THR A 223 -8.39 -2.86 -12.21
CA THR A 223 -9.72 -2.66 -11.62
C THR A 223 -10.57 -3.93 -11.72
N CYS A 224 -11.19 -4.32 -10.60
CA CYS A 224 -12.23 -5.36 -10.56
C CYS A 224 -13.58 -4.72 -10.22
N VAL A 225 -14.62 -5.07 -10.99
CA VAL A 225 -15.92 -4.41 -10.93
C VAL A 225 -17.03 -5.40 -10.53
N VAL A 226 -17.82 -5.02 -9.53
CA VAL A 226 -19.10 -5.65 -9.22
C VAL A 226 -20.20 -4.82 -9.88
N SER A 227 -20.90 -5.38 -10.86
CA SER A 227 -21.88 -4.67 -11.69
C SER A 227 -23.17 -5.48 -11.88
N GLY A 228 -24.13 -4.93 -12.59
CA GLY A 228 -25.34 -5.65 -13.01
C GLY A 228 -26.29 -6.03 -11.88
N GLY A 229 -26.23 -5.39 -10.73
CA GLY A 229 -27.06 -5.68 -9.57
C GLY A 229 -26.60 -6.91 -8.77
N TYR A 230 -25.40 -7.41 -9.05
CA TYR A 230 -24.82 -8.52 -8.30
C TYR A 230 -24.35 -8.10 -6.90
N THR A 231 -24.36 -9.07 -5.99
CA THR A 231 -23.75 -8.98 -4.66
C THR A 231 -22.48 -9.82 -4.62
N LEU A 232 -21.32 -9.20 -4.45
CA LEU A 232 -20.08 -9.93 -4.19
C LEU A 232 -20.04 -10.37 -2.72
N LYS A 233 -19.93 -11.66 -2.48
CA LYS A 233 -19.80 -12.28 -1.15
C LYS A 233 -18.39 -12.77 -0.92
N LEU A 234 -17.74 -12.20 0.08
CA LEU A 234 -16.44 -12.62 0.61
C LEU A 234 -16.67 -13.18 2.01
N GLN A 235 -16.09 -14.34 2.28
CA GLN A 235 -16.32 -15.12 3.49
C GLN A 235 -15.04 -15.26 4.32
N ASP A 236 -15.15 -15.93 5.46
CA ASP A 236 -14.05 -16.22 6.39
C ASP A 236 -12.78 -16.66 5.66
N GLY A 237 -11.67 -15.97 5.96
CA GLY A 237 -10.36 -16.32 5.46
C GLY A 237 -10.07 -15.88 4.02
N ASN A 238 -11.02 -15.25 3.29
CA ASN A 238 -10.72 -14.69 1.97
C ASN A 238 -9.55 -13.69 2.06
N LYS A 239 -8.53 -13.91 1.21
CA LYS A 239 -7.37 -13.02 1.05
C LYS A 239 -7.37 -12.44 -0.34
N ILE A 240 -7.50 -11.13 -0.44
CA ILE A 240 -7.57 -10.38 -1.69
C ILE A 240 -6.30 -9.53 -1.81
N TYR A 241 -5.50 -9.86 -2.82
CA TYR A 241 -4.29 -9.14 -3.15
C TYR A 241 -4.51 -8.28 -4.39
N VAL A 242 -4.22 -7.00 -4.30
CA VAL A 242 -4.48 -6.05 -5.38
C VAL A 242 -3.18 -5.53 -5.97
N SER A 243 -3.08 -5.51 -7.30
CA SER A 243 -1.91 -4.98 -8.00
C SER A 243 -1.77 -3.46 -7.81
N ASN A 244 -0.58 -2.95 -8.11
CA ASN A 244 -0.33 -1.51 -8.01
C ASN A 244 -1.32 -0.70 -8.87
N GLY A 245 -1.95 0.30 -8.24
CA GLY A 245 -2.98 1.13 -8.86
C GLY A 245 -4.32 0.44 -9.12
N GLY A 246 -4.46 -0.85 -8.76
CA GLY A 246 -5.72 -1.58 -8.87
C GLY A 246 -6.73 -1.21 -7.77
N ASP A 247 -7.97 -1.62 -7.95
CA ASP A 247 -9.08 -1.38 -7.01
C ASP A 247 -10.17 -2.46 -7.11
N LEU A 248 -11.06 -2.47 -6.11
CA LEU A 248 -12.36 -3.15 -6.18
C LEU A 248 -13.46 -2.08 -6.20
N THR A 249 -14.20 -2.00 -7.28
CA THR A 249 -15.28 -1.03 -7.47
C THR A 249 -16.64 -1.71 -7.50
N VAL A 250 -17.57 -1.25 -6.65
CA VAL A 250 -18.96 -1.71 -6.61
C VAL A 250 -19.85 -0.66 -7.26
N LEU A 251 -20.45 -1.00 -8.40
CA LEU A 251 -21.24 -0.07 -9.19
C LEU A 251 -22.69 0.05 -8.69
N ASN A 252 -23.39 1.03 -9.26
CA ASN A 252 -24.81 1.30 -9.00
C ASN A 252 -25.67 0.02 -9.04
N GLY A 253 -26.54 -0.14 -8.05
CA GLY A 253 -27.42 -1.29 -7.88
C GLY A 253 -26.78 -2.55 -7.31
N SER A 254 -25.45 -2.62 -7.27
CA SER A 254 -24.68 -3.76 -6.77
C SER A 254 -24.28 -3.58 -5.30
N SER A 255 -23.79 -4.68 -4.69
CA SER A 255 -23.45 -4.72 -3.26
C SER A 255 -22.14 -5.47 -3.02
N LEU A 256 -21.47 -5.13 -1.91
CA LEU A 256 -20.36 -5.89 -1.33
C LEU A 256 -20.77 -6.42 0.04
N HIS A 257 -20.70 -7.73 0.23
CA HIS A 257 -20.81 -8.40 1.51
C HIS A 257 -19.45 -9.05 1.84
N SER A 258 -18.65 -8.38 2.64
CA SER A 258 -17.36 -8.87 3.13
C SER A 258 -17.53 -9.26 4.59
N THR A 259 -17.65 -10.57 4.87
CA THR A 259 -18.04 -11.10 6.17
C THR A 259 -17.08 -12.19 6.61
N GLY A 260 -16.01 -11.77 7.30
CA GLY A 260 -15.08 -12.67 7.97
C GLY A 260 -15.49 -13.00 9.39
N SER A 261 -14.56 -13.60 10.14
CA SER A 261 -14.68 -13.85 11.57
C SER A 261 -13.46 -13.30 12.34
N VAL A 262 -13.53 -13.29 13.66
CA VAL A 262 -12.42 -12.82 14.52
C VAL A 262 -11.12 -13.58 14.26
N ASN A 263 -11.21 -14.89 13.98
CA ASN A 263 -10.04 -15.75 13.73
C ASN A 263 -9.61 -15.78 12.26
N GLU A 264 -10.56 -15.58 11.35
CA GLU A 264 -10.35 -15.65 9.90
C GLU A 264 -10.97 -14.42 9.21
N PRO A 265 -10.39 -13.23 9.41
CA PRO A 265 -10.91 -12.02 8.78
C PRO A 265 -10.71 -12.07 7.26
N VAL A 266 -11.58 -11.37 6.54
CA VAL A 266 -11.34 -11.03 5.14
C VAL A 266 -10.22 -9.99 5.08
N VAL A 267 -9.22 -10.17 4.21
CA VAL A 267 -8.08 -9.25 4.12
C VAL A 267 -7.91 -8.72 2.71
N PHE A 268 -7.95 -7.40 2.56
CA PHE A 268 -7.54 -6.69 1.36
C PHE A 268 -6.18 -6.04 1.56
N THR A 269 -5.23 -6.32 0.69
CA THR A 269 -3.90 -5.73 0.75
C THR A 269 -3.24 -5.71 -0.64
N SER A 270 -2.06 -5.11 -0.73
CA SER A 270 -1.25 -5.14 -1.95
C SER A 270 -0.70 -6.54 -2.23
N ILE A 271 -0.50 -6.85 -3.51
CA ILE A 271 0.25 -8.02 -3.98
C ILE A 271 1.72 -8.03 -3.50
N ARG A 272 2.25 -6.88 -3.07
CA ARG A 272 3.62 -6.73 -2.60
C ARG A 272 3.70 -7.01 -1.10
N THR A 273 3.79 -8.29 -0.74
CA THR A 273 3.81 -8.76 0.65
C THR A 273 5.22 -8.88 1.25
N GLN A 274 6.27 -8.54 0.49
CA GLN A 274 7.65 -8.89 0.82
C GLN A 274 8.34 -7.84 1.70
N GLY A 275 8.88 -8.26 2.84
CA GLY A 275 9.71 -7.44 3.72
C GLY A 275 9.11 -6.07 3.99
N ARG A 276 9.85 -4.99 3.76
CA ARG A 276 9.38 -3.62 3.99
C ARG A 276 8.12 -3.22 3.20
N TYR A 277 7.78 -3.94 2.12
CA TYR A 277 6.61 -3.60 1.30
C TYR A 277 5.30 -4.06 1.93
N SER A 278 5.33 -4.98 2.91
CA SER A 278 4.14 -5.43 3.64
C SER A 278 3.38 -4.31 4.36
N ASP A 279 4.09 -3.20 4.66
CA ASP A 279 3.56 -2.09 5.46
C ASP A 279 3.75 -0.72 4.80
N ILE A 280 4.03 -0.68 3.48
CA ILE A 280 4.03 0.58 2.72
C ILE A 280 2.61 0.96 2.33
N ALA A 281 2.20 2.17 2.68
CA ALA A 281 0.92 2.74 2.29
C ALA A 281 0.87 3.12 0.79
N GLY A 282 -0.33 3.17 0.20
CA GLY A 282 -0.53 3.69 -1.16
C GLY A 282 -0.13 2.75 -2.28
N GLN A 283 -0.12 1.45 -2.03
CA GLN A 283 0.29 0.46 -3.04
C GLN A 283 -0.84 0.05 -4.00
N TRP A 284 -2.08 0.34 -3.68
CA TRP A 284 -3.28 0.12 -4.49
C TRP A 284 -4.31 1.19 -4.19
N SER A 285 -5.35 1.33 -5.02
CA SER A 285 -6.25 2.48 -4.92
C SER A 285 -7.20 2.40 -3.73
N GLY A 286 -7.79 1.23 -3.47
CA GLY A 286 -8.72 0.98 -2.37
C GLY A 286 -10.00 0.27 -2.81
N VAL A 287 -10.97 0.18 -1.90
CA VAL A 287 -12.32 -0.31 -2.17
C VAL A 287 -13.23 0.91 -2.41
N TYR A 288 -13.93 0.91 -3.54
CA TYR A 288 -14.82 2.00 -3.94
C TYR A 288 -16.26 1.51 -4.09
N LEU A 289 -17.11 1.93 -3.16
CA LEU A 289 -18.56 1.78 -3.22
C LEU A 289 -19.12 2.99 -3.95
N SER A 290 -19.37 2.86 -5.25
CA SER A 290 -19.76 3.99 -6.10
C SER A 290 -21.18 4.45 -5.83
N ALA A 291 -21.51 5.63 -6.33
CA ALA A 291 -22.84 6.20 -6.20
C ALA A 291 -23.92 5.22 -6.70
N GLY A 292 -24.90 4.95 -5.84
CA GLY A 292 -25.97 4.00 -6.10
C GLY A 292 -25.68 2.54 -5.75
N SER A 293 -24.46 2.19 -5.29
CA SER A 293 -24.25 0.94 -4.58
C SER A 293 -25.06 0.94 -3.29
N LYS A 294 -25.52 -0.20 -2.82
CA LYS A 294 -26.49 -0.28 -1.73
C LYS A 294 -26.31 -1.52 -0.86
N ASN A 295 -26.79 -1.44 0.39
CA ASN A 295 -26.77 -2.57 1.31
C ASN A 295 -25.39 -3.21 1.43
N ASN A 296 -24.33 -2.39 1.42
CA ASN A 296 -22.97 -2.90 1.58
C ASN A 296 -22.75 -3.28 3.05
N ILE A 297 -22.19 -4.48 3.26
CA ILE A 297 -21.92 -5.03 4.59
C ILE A 297 -20.44 -5.39 4.65
N ILE A 298 -19.74 -4.83 5.63
CA ILE A 298 -18.34 -5.14 5.92
C ILE A 298 -18.26 -5.54 7.38
N ASN A 299 -17.83 -6.77 7.66
CA ASN A 299 -17.69 -7.28 9.02
C ASN A 299 -16.44 -8.16 9.11
N TYR A 300 -15.66 -8.02 10.19
CA TYR A 300 -14.37 -8.69 10.36
C TYR A 300 -13.51 -8.65 9.10
N THR A 301 -13.30 -7.43 8.59
CA THR A 301 -12.53 -7.17 7.37
C THR A 301 -11.37 -6.24 7.67
N THR A 302 -10.19 -6.55 7.16
CA THR A 302 -9.02 -5.66 7.21
C THR A 302 -8.72 -5.13 5.82
N ILE A 303 -8.69 -3.80 5.67
CA ILE A 303 -8.27 -3.10 4.44
C ILE A 303 -6.98 -2.35 4.77
N LYS A 304 -5.88 -2.68 4.10
CA LYS A 304 -4.59 -2.04 4.40
C LYS A 304 -3.74 -1.72 3.18
N ASN A 305 -2.82 -0.78 3.37
CA ASN A 305 -1.81 -0.36 2.37
C ASN A 305 -2.41 0.29 1.12
N ALA A 306 -3.64 0.77 1.18
CA ALA A 306 -4.31 1.46 0.07
C ALA A 306 -3.93 2.95 -0.01
N THR A 307 -4.33 3.59 -1.09
CA THR A 307 -4.31 5.06 -1.19
C THR A 307 -5.47 5.64 -0.37
N ILE A 308 -6.71 5.22 -0.65
CA ILE A 308 -7.88 5.45 0.19
C ILE A 308 -8.42 4.08 0.55
N GLY A 309 -8.50 3.76 1.85
CA GLY A 309 -8.91 2.43 2.28
C GLY A 309 -10.29 2.05 1.76
N LEU A 310 -11.29 2.86 2.12
CA LEU A 310 -12.68 2.65 1.71
C LEU A 310 -13.33 3.99 1.32
N THR A 311 -13.82 4.07 0.09
CA THR A 311 -14.65 5.20 -0.37
C THR A 311 -16.11 4.76 -0.45
N VAL A 312 -17.01 5.56 0.12
CA VAL A 312 -18.46 5.34 0.08
C VAL A 312 -19.13 6.55 -0.53
N ASP A 313 -19.74 6.36 -1.70
CA ASP A 313 -20.43 7.43 -2.42
C ASP A 313 -21.94 7.23 -2.41
N THR A 314 -22.69 8.32 -2.52
CA THR A 314 -24.11 8.24 -2.81
C THR A 314 -24.44 8.80 -4.18
N CYS A 315 -25.63 8.45 -4.68
CA CYS A 315 -26.14 9.05 -5.90
C CYS A 315 -26.31 10.57 -5.71
N VAL A 316 -25.62 11.33 -6.53
CA VAL A 316 -25.64 12.81 -6.52
C VAL A 316 -27.03 13.38 -6.78
N THR A 317 -27.93 12.59 -7.36
CA THR A 317 -29.26 13.03 -7.82
C THR A 317 -30.39 12.70 -6.86
N GLN A 318 -30.20 11.79 -5.89
CA GLN A 318 -31.19 11.52 -4.85
C GLN A 318 -30.73 12.17 -3.55
N ALA A 319 -31.46 13.19 -3.11
CA ALA A 319 -31.35 13.65 -1.73
C ALA A 319 -31.60 12.43 -0.83
N ILE A 320 -30.77 12.25 0.20
CA ILE A 320 -31.06 11.31 1.27
C ILE A 320 -32.27 11.88 1.99
N ASN A 321 -33.46 11.41 1.66
CA ASN A 321 -34.70 11.86 2.29
C ASN A 321 -35.05 11.03 3.53
N ASP A 322 -34.21 10.02 3.84
CA ASP A 322 -34.44 9.11 4.96
C ASP A 322 -33.34 9.33 6.01
N ASN A 323 -33.76 9.91 7.15
CA ASN A 323 -32.92 10.03 8.34
C ASN A 323 -32.79 8.70 9.10
N SER A 324 -33.34 7.60 8.58
CA SER A 324 -33.28 6.31 9.23
C SER A 324 -32.07 5.50 8.78
N PHE A 325 -31.50 4.73 9.71
CA PHE A 325 -30.48 3.72 9.40
C PHE A 325 -31.10 2.36 9.01
N THR A 326 -32.33 2.33 8.54
CA THR A 326 -33.03 1.08 8.16
C THR A 326 -32.39 0.38 6.97
N ALA A 327 -31.78 1.15 6.07
CA ALA A 327 -31.04 0.62 4.90
C ALA A 327 -29.82 1.50 4.59
N PRO A 328 -28.75 1.43 5.39
CA PRO A 328 -27.58 2.25 5.18
C PRO A 328 -26.90 1.91 3.84
N THR A 329 -26.20 2.89 3.26
CA THR A 329 -25.32 2.66 2.11
C THR A 329 -24.24 1.64 2.48
N LEU A 330 -23.71 1.77 3.71
CA LEU A 330 -22.74 0.89 4.30
C LEU A 330 -23.03 0.62 5.77
N LYS A 331 -23.06 -0.64 6.15
CA LYS A 331 -22.91 -1.11 7.52
C LYS A 331 -21.53 -1.74 7.66
N ILE A 332 -20.69 -1.20 8.56
CA ILE A 332 -19.34 -1.70 8.77
C ILE A 332 -19.10 -1.99 10.26
N GLU A 333 -18.68 -3.21 10.57
CA GLU A 333 -18.54 -3.69 11.94
C GLU A 333 -17.22 -4.45 12.13
N ASN A 334 -16.67 -4.45 13.34
CA ASN A 334 -15.54 -5.29 13.76
C ASN A 334 -14.38 -5.29 12.76
N SER A 335 -14.12 -4.17 12.10
CA SER A 335 -13.23 -4.11 10.93
C SER A 335 -12.09 -3.11 11.13
N ARG A 336 -11.03 -3.29 10.36
CA ARG A 336 -9.84 -2.43 10.39
C ARG A 336 -9.60 -1.79 9.03
N ILE A 337 -9.26 -0.50 9.04
CA ILE A 337 -8.71 0.21 7.88
C ILE A 337 -7.42 0.87 8.34
N GLU A 338 -6.30 0.48 7.75
CA GLU A 338 -5.01 0.90 8.28
C GLU A 338 -3.96 1.14 7.20
N ASN A 339 -3.04 2.04 7.53
CA ASN A 339 -1.88 2.31 6.71
C ASN A 339 -2.25 2.73 5.28
N CYS A 340 -3.10 3.77 5.16
CA CYS A 340 -3.49 4.35 3.89
C CYS A 340 -2.71 5.64 3.61
N SER A 341 -2.25 5.84 2.37
CA SER A 341 -1.40 7.00 2.05
C SER A 341 -2.15 8.34 2.04
N LEU A 342 -3.47 8.31 1.92
CA LEU A 342 -4.33 9.49 2.02
C LEU A 342 -5.38 9.33 3.13
N ILE A 343 -6.50 8.67 2.87
CA ILE A 343 -7.67 8.64 3.76
C ILE A 343 -8.01 7.19 4.11
N GLY A 344 -8.39 6.93 5.36
CA GLY A 344 -8.87 5.62 5.78
C GLY A 344 -10.29 5.34 5.25
N LEU A 345 -11.29 6.02 5.81
CA LEU A 345 -12.68 5.99 5.35
C LEU A 345 -13.06 7.36 4.77
N TYR A 346 -13.49 7.38 3.53
CA TYR A 346 -13.98 8.58 2.86
C TYR A 346 -15.44 8.40 2.43
N ALA A 347 -16.37 8.98 3.18
CA ALA A 347 -17.80 8.91 2.90
C ALA A 347 -18.31 10.25 2.36
N ARG A 348 -18.97 10.22 1.19
CA ARG A 348 -19.45 11.41 0.48
C ARG A 348 -20.98 11.38 0.38
N GLY A 349 -21.65 12.14 1.25
CA GLY A 349 -23.10 12.21 1.30
C GLY A 349 -23.79 10.86 1.57
N ALA A 350 -23.10 9.92 2.16
CA ALA A 350 -23.55 8.55 2.37
C ALA A 350 -24.33 8.36 3.69
N VAL A 351 -25.01 7.23 3.82
CA VAL A 351 -25.54 6.73 5.10
C VAL A 351 -24.63 5.61 5.58
N VAL A 352 -23.92 5.84 6.68
CA VAL A 352 -22.94 4.87 7.21
C VAL A 352 -23.22 4.58 8.69
N GLU A 353 -23.32 3.31 9.02
CA GLU A 353 -23.27 2.82 10.39
C GLU A 353 -21.98 2.05 10.64
N GLY A 354 -21.24 2.46 11.68
CA GLY A 354 -19.98 1.86 12.07
C GLY A 354 -19.94 1.42 13.52
N TYR A 355 -19.52 0.18 13.78
CA TYR A 355 -19.43 -0.41 15.11
C TYR A 355 -18.08 -1.13 15.30
N ASN A 356 -17.39 -0.91 16.43
CA ASN A 356 -16.10 -1.55 16.72
C ASN A 356 -15.06 -1.37 15.59
N LEU A 357 -14.97 -0.18 14.99
CA LEU A 357 -13.99 0.07 13.92
C LEU A 357 -12.67 0.54 14.50
N ILE A 358 -11.59 0.08 13.89
CA ILE A 358 -10.28 0.67 14.05
C ILE A 358 -9.87 1.25 12.70
N ILE A 359 -9.75 2.58 12.62
CA ILE A 359 -9.21 3.27 11.44
C ILE A 359 -7.99 4.04 11.88
N GLN A 360 -6.83 3.73 11.28
CA GLN A 360 -5.58 4.25 11.82
C GLN A 360 -4.48 4.44 10.76
N ASN A 361 -3.51 5.30 11.11
CA ASN A 361 -2.28 5.53 10.38
C ASN A 361 -2.51 5.86 8.89
N THR A 362 -2.99 7.08 8.66
CA THR A 362 -3.29 7.63 7.35
C THR A 362 -2.50 8.90 7.07
N GLY A 363 -2.13 9.13 5.81
CA GLY A 363 -1.30 10.27 5.42
C GLY A 363 -2.03 11.62 5.46
N SER A 364 -3.37 11.61 5.45
CA SER A 364 -4.27 12.77 5.57
C SER A 364 -5.33 12.46 6.63
N TYR A 365 -6.61 12.72 6.34
CA TYR A 365 -7.70 12.41 7.27
C TYR A 365 -7.84 10.90 7.52
N THR A 366 -8.08 10.51 8.78
CA THR A 366 -8.40 9.11 9.08
C THR A 366 -9.84 8.81 8.67
N VAL A 367 -10.77 9.73 8.99
CA VAL A 367 -12.17 9.66 8.59
C VAL A 367 -12.59 10.99 7.97
N GLY A 368 -12.96 10.97 6.70
CA GLY A 368 -13.52 12.11 5.99
C GLY A 368 -15.01 11.91 5.72
N LEU A 369 -15.87 12.68 6.38
CA LEU A 369 -17.31 12.69 6.16
C LEU A 369 -17.65 13.96 5.38
N ALA A 370 -17.82 13.84 4.08
CA ALA A 370 -17.90 14.97 3.16
C ALA A 370 -19.24 15.03 2.43
N MET A 371 -19.58 16.23 1.95
CA MET A 371 -20.80 16.48 1.17
C MET A 371 -22.09 16.12 1.94
N GLY A 372 -22.14 16.43 3.24
CA GLY A 372 -23.27 16.05 4.10
C GLY A 372 -23.37 14.54 4.32
N GLY A 373 -24.56 14.03 4.59
CA GLY A 373 -24.81 12.60 4.82
C GLY A 373 -25.44 12.29 6.17
N ASN A 374 -25.47 11.01 6.55
CA ASN A 374 -26.01 10.52 7.79
C ASN A 374 -25.11 9.44 8.38
N TYR A 375 -24.51 9.70 9.54
CA TYR A 375 -23.40 8.91 10.09
C TYR A 375 -23.64 8.57 11.55
N ARG A 376 -23.39 7.30 11.91
CA ARG A 376 -23.35 6.86 13.31
C ARG A 376 -22.16 5.93 13.53
N PHE A 377 -21.35 6.24 14.54
CA PHE A 377 -20.22 5.43 14.94
C PHE A 377 -20.30 5.15 16.44
N VAL A 378 -20.18 3.88 16.81
CA VAL A 378 -20.27 3.44 18.22
C VAL A 378 -19.08 2.53 18.53
N TYR A 379 -18.39 2.80 19.63
CA TYR A 379 -17.20 2.05 20.05
C TYR A 379 -16.12 2.00 18.96
N CYS A 380 -15.86 3.09 18.26
CA CYS A 380 -14.83 3.14 17.22
C CYS A 380 -13.55 3.81 17.74
N THR A 381 -12.40 3.38 17.22
CA THR A 381 -11.09 4.00 17.47
C THR A 381 -10.56 4.58 16.16
N PHE A 382 -10.58 5.89 16.04
CA PHE A 382 -9.96 6.65 14.96
C PHE A 382 -8.66 7.25 15.51
N ALA A 383 -7.53 6.63 15.11
CA ALA A 383 -6.23 6.97 15.66
C ALA A 383 -5.21 7.25 14.54
N ASN A 384 -4.46 8.34 14.64
CA ASN A 384 -3.49 8.63 13.61
C ASN A 384 -2.12 8.99 14.19
N TYR A 385 -1.22 8.03 14.14
CA TYR A 385 0.18 8.14 14.54
C TYR A 385 1.12 8.05 13.33
N TRP A 386 0.70 8.62 12.21
CA TRP A 386 1.45 8.60 10.96
C TRP A 386 2.90 9.03 11.14
N SER A 387 3.83 8.18 10.73
CA SER A 387 5.27 8.36 10.91
C SER A 387 6.09 8.21 9.62
N SER A 388 5.43 8.14 8.46
CA SER A 388 6.16 8.09 7.19
C SER A 388 6.87 9.43 6.89
N ASN A 389 7.69 9.46 5.84
CA ASN A 389 8.53 10.61 5.47
C ASN A 389 7.77 11.93 5.16
N SER A 390 6.44 11.94 5.25
CA SER A 390 5.60 13.13 5.09
C SER A 390 4.94 13.54 6.40
N THR A 391 4.93 14.83 6.69
CA THR A 391 4.23 15.37 7.86
C THR A 391 2.73 15.41 7.57
N ARG A 392 1.92 14.77 8.42
CA ARG A 392 0.47 14.90 8.40
C ARG A 392 0.07 16.29 8.92
N ASN A 393 -0.77 17.00 8.18
CA ASN A 393 -1.28 18.31 8.55
C ASN A 393 -2.79 18.33 8.81
N ASP A 394 -3.49 17.28 8.40
CA ASP A 394 -4.95 17.16 8.48
C ASP A 394 -5.36 16.50 9.80
N ALA A 395 -6.60 16.74 10.23
CA ALA A 395 -7.18 16.14 11.43
C ALA A 395 -7.45 14.64 11.26
N VAL A 396 -7.74 13.94 12.36
CA VAL A 396 -8.23 12.55 12.31
C VAL A 396 -9.62 12.50 11.69
N LEU A 397 -10.51 13.41 12.10
CA LEU A 397 -11.89 13.48 11.62
C LEU A 397 -12.17 14.84 10.98
N VAL A 398 -12.75 14.85 9.78
CA VAL A 398 -13.31 16.04 9.15
C VAL A 398 -14.80 15.85 8.86
N LEU A 399 -15.61 16.85 9.20
CA LEU A 399 -17.02 16.99 8.81
C LEU A 399 -17.14 18.12 7.81
N ASN A 400 -17.63 17.81 6.59
CA ASN A 400 -17.82 18.78 5.52
C ASN A 400 -19.21 18.59 4.88
N ASP A 401 -19.91 19.68 4.58
CA ASP A 401 -21.27 19.68 4.02
C ASP A 401 -21.36 20.25 2.61
N TRP A 402 -20.26 20.47 1.93
CA TRP A 402 -20.25 21.13 0.62
C TRP A 402 -19.19 20.57 -0.35
N TYR A 403 -19.38 20.88 -1.63
CA TYR A 403 -18.36 20.64 -2.66
C TYR A 403 -18.41 21.73 -3.74
N LYS A 404 -17.36 21.82 -4.55
CA LYS A 404 -17.34 22.67 -5.74
C LYS A 404 -17.79 21.88 -6.97
N ALA A 405 -18.85 22.37 -7.63
CA ALA A 405 -19.26 21.87 -8.94
C ALA A 405 -18.20 22.24 -10.03
N SER A 406 -18.26 21.58 -11.19
CA SER A 406 -17.34 21.81 -12.31
C SER A 406 -17.29 23.28 -12.78
N GLY A 407 -18.37 24.05 -12.59
CA GLY A 407 -18.43 25.49 -12.87
C GLY A 407 -17.90 26.39 -11.73
N GLY A 408 -17.30 25.81 -10.67
CA GLY A 408 -16.77 26.55 -9.53
C GLY A 408 -17.81 26.95 -8.46
N ALA A 409 -19.10 26.73 -8.72
CA ALA A 409 -20.15 26.99 -7.76
C ALA A 409 -20.04 26.07 -6.54
N LYS A 410 -20.21 26.64 -5.34
CA LYS A 410 -20.27 25.89 -4.10
C LYS A 410 -21.66 25.29 -3.95
N ILE A 411 -21.77 23.97 -3.81
CA ILE A 411 -22.99 23.24 -3.58
C ILE A 411 -22.96 22.71 -2.15
N ILE A 412 -23.96 23.12 -1.36
CA ILE A 412 -24.15 22.66 0.02
C ILE A 412 -25.08 21.46 0.00
N ARG A 413 -24.78 20.47 0.84
CA ARG A 413 -25.58 19.25 1.04
C ARG A 413 -25.81 19.03 2.53
N THR A 414 -27.02 18.68 2.89
CA THR A 414 -27.40 18.54 4.29
C THR A 414 -26.60 17.43 4.99
N LEU A 415 -25.97 17.80 6.10
CA LEU A 415 -25.50 16.85 7.10
C LEU A 415 -26.70 16.54 8.01
N TYR A 416 -27.31 15.36 7.84
CA TYR A 416 -28.47 14.97 8.63
C TYR A 416 -28.10 14.61 10.07
N ASN A 417 -27.08 13.76 10.23
CA ASN A 417 -26.47 13.44 11.52
C ASN A 417 -24.99 13.05 11.32
N ALA A 418 -24.18 13.32 12.34
CA ALA A 418 -22.85 12.74 12.54
C ALA A 418 -22.69 12.43 14.03
N GLU A 419 -23.03 11.22 14.42
CA GLU A 419 -23.12 10.78 15.82
C GLU A 419 -21.94 9.88 16.16
N PHE A 420 -21.23 10.21 17.26
CA PHE A 420 -20.10 9.46 17.78
C PHE A 420 -20.36 9.11 19.23
N TYR A 421 -20.45 7.82 19.55
CA TYR A 421 -20.70 7.29 20.88
C TYR A 421 -19.55 6.35 21.28
N ASN A 422 -18.99 6.57 22.46
CA ASN A 422 -17.91 5.76 22.99
C ASN A 422 -16.70 5.65 22.03
N CYS A 423 -16.38 6.72 21.29
CA CYS A 423 -15.34 6.71 20.27
C CYS A 423 -14.05 7.39 20.76
N VAL A 424 -12.91 6.95 20.20
CA VAL A 424 -11.63 7.63 20.34
C VAL A 424 -11.33 8.38 19.05
N ILE A 425 -10.99 9.67 19.15
CA ILE A 425 -10.55 10.53 18.04
C ILE A 425 -9.25 11.20 18.49
N TYR A 426 -8.11 10.58 18.14
CA TYR A 426 -6.82 10.98 18.68
C TYR A 426 -5.68 10.75 17.69
N GLY A 427 -4.63 11.58 17.78
CA GLY A 427 -3.46 11.42 16.94
C GLY A 427 -2.23 12.17 17.47
N ASN A 428 -1.12 12.01 16.77
CA ASN A 428 0.15 12.61 17.12
C ASN A 428 0.34 14.05 16.57
N SER A 429 -0.64 14.62 15.86
CA SER A 429 -0.56 16.02 15.39
C SER A 429 -0.48 17.00 16.56
N ALA A 430 0.19 18.12 16.38
CA ALA A 430 0.15 19.24 17.32
C ALA A 430 -1.15 20.04 17.23
N LYS A 431 -1.96 19.81 16.19
CA LYS A 431 -3.24 20.48 15.93
C LYS A 431 -4.41 19.67 16.51
N ASP A 432 -5.60 20.27 16.45
CA ASP A 432 -6.87 19.59 16.75
C ASP A 432 -7.08 18.40 15.80
N GLU A 433 -7.63 17.33 16.33
CA GLU A 433 -7.91 16.10 15.57
C GLU A 433 -9.36 16.00 15.10
N VAL A 434 -10.14 17.07 15.27
CA VAL A 434 -11.50 17.25 14.70
C VAL A 434 -11.53 18.56 13.93
N GLU A 435 -11.96 18.52 12.69
CA GLU A 435 -12.12 19.66 11.79
C GLU A 435 -13.58 19.79 11.35
N PHE A 436 -14.13 21.01 11.43
CA PHE A 436 -15.45 21.34 10.95
C PHE A 436 -15.33 22.29 9.75
N ASP A 437 -15.58 21.79 8.55
CA ASP A 437 -15.69 22.58 7.32
C ASP A 437 -17.15 22.62 6.85
N LEU A 438 -18.00 23.18 7.70
CA LEU A 438 -19.46 23.25 7.53
C LEU A 438 -19.89 24.65 7.08
N GLN A 439 -20.83 24.70 6.14
CA GLN A 439 -21.48 25.94 5.67
C GLN A 439 -22.83 26.17 6.38
N GLU A 440 -23.56 25.08 6.70
CA GLU A 440 -24.75 25.15 7.53
C GLU A 440 -24.34 25.11 9.01
N THR A 441 -24.33 26.27 9.67
CA THR A 441 -23.90 26.39 11.08
C THR A 441 -25.05 26.64 12.05
N GLU A 442 -26.27 26.92 11.53
CA GLU A 442 -27.44 27.17 12.35
C GLU A 442 -28.00 25.90 12.99
N ASN A 443 -27.94 24.77 12.29
CA ASN A 443 -28.38 23.47 12.76
C ASN A 443 -27.18 22.58 13.10
N ILE A 444 -26.99 22.30 14.40
CA ILE A 444 -25.94 21.39 14.85
C ILE A 444 -26.46 19.96 14.77
N ASN A 445 -26.08 19.26 13.69
CA ASN A 445 -26.48 17.89 13.41
C ASN A 445 -25.30 16.90 13.65
N TYR A 446 -24.46 17.20 14.63
CA TYR A 446 -23.39 16.30 15.05
C TYR A 446 -23.35 16.20 16.57
N LYS A 447 -22.90 15.05 17.07
CA LYS A 447 -22.87 14.75 18.50
C LYS A 447 -21.68 13.85 18.86
N PHE A 448 -21.05 14.18 19.99
CA PHE A 448 -20.04 13.38 20.65
C PHE A 448 -20.53 13.03 22.06
N ASP A 449 -20.57 11.73 22.40
CA ASP A 449 -21.08 11.29 23.70
C ASP A 449 -20.14 10.19 24.25
N HIS A 450 -19.59 10.36 25.44
CA HIS A 450 -18.59 9.47 26.05
C HIS A 450 -17.39 9.19 25.14
N CYS A 451 -16.88 10.20 24.43
CA CYS A 451 -15.74 10.06 23.53
C CYS A 451 -14.44 10.57 24.18
N LEU A 452 -13.29 10.01 23.78
CA LEU A 452 -12.00 10.63 24.05
C LEU A 452 -11.54 11.36 22.80
N ILE A 453 -11.34 12.69 22.91
CA ILE A 453 -11.09 13.55 21.76
C ILE A 453 -9.91 14.47 22.01
N LYS A 454 -9.00 14.58 21.04
CA LYS A 454 -7.95 15.57 21.04
C LYS A 454 -8.40 16.82 20.27
N THR A 455 -8.86 17.84 20.99
CA THR A 455 -9.27 19.12 20.41
C THR A 455 -9.29 20.22 21.46
N SER A 456 -9.02 21.44 21.04
CA SER A 456 -9.23 22.67 21.80
C SER A 456 -10.44 23.46 21.31
N ALA A 457 -11.05 23.05 20.18
CA ALA A 457 -12.14 23.77 19.53
C ALA A 457 -13.46 23.73 20.31
N PHE A 458 -13.67 22.69 21.15
CA PHE A 458 -14.86 22.53 21.96
C PHE A 458 -14.61 21.67 23.21
N ASN A 459 -15.60 21.64 24.11
CA ASN A 459 -15.60 20.83 25.33
C ASN A 459 -17.06 20.49 25.74
N ASN A 460 -17.27 19.86 26.90
CA ASN A 460 -18.57 19.44 27.40
C ASN A 460 -19.54 20.60 27.72
N SER A 461 -19.14 21.86 27.58
CA SER A 461 -20.08 22.99 27.69
C SER A 461 -20.94 23.18 26.44
N LYS A 462 -20.61 22.51 25.33
CA LYS A 462 -21.37 22.56 24.09
C LYS A 462 -22.49 21.53 24.09
N SER A 463 -23.66 21.90 23.56
CA SER A 463 -24.84 21.03 23.51
C SER A 463 -24.64 19.71 22.75
N PHE A 464 -23.67 19.67 21.83
CA PHE A 464 -23.35 18.51 21.02
C PHE A 464 -22.25 17.62 21.64
N SER A 465 -21.74 17.98 22.84
CA SER A 465 -20.70 17.21 23.52
C SER A 465 -21.14 16.85 24.93
N LYS A 466 -21.14 15.57 25.26
CA LYS A 466 -21.58 15.05 26.54
C LYS A 466 -20.60 14.00 27.08
N ASP A 467 -20.21 14.18 28.34
CA ASP A 467 -19.38 13.22 29.10
C ASP A 467 -18.10 12.78 28.35
N CYS A 468 -17.54 13.68 27.51
CA CYS A 468 -16.32 13.43 26.76
C CYS A 468 -15.05 13.74 27.56
N ILE A 469 -13.99 13.01 27.29
CA ILE A 469 -12.62 13.23 27.81
C ILE A 469 -11.82 13.99 26.76
N PHE A 470 -11.20 15.09 27.15
CA PHE A 470 -10.44 15.93 26.20
C PHE A 470 -8.95 15.95 26.47
N ASN A 471 -8.17 15.85 25.41
CA ASN A 471 -6.72 16.05 25.38
C ASN A 471 -5.91 15.16 26.34
N MET A 472 -6.48 14.05 26.79
CA MET A 472 -5.76 13.03 27.54
C MET A 472 -5.17 12.00 26.58
N ASP A 473 -3.95 11.56 26.85
CA ASP A 473 -3.33 10.48 26.10
C ASP A 473 -4.13 9.17 26.31
N PRO A 474 -4.58 8.50 25.26
CA PRO A 474 -5.31 7.23 25.38
C PRO A 474 -4.45 6.08 25.91
N LEU A 475 -3.12 6.25 26.02
CA LEU A 475 -2.16 5.26 26.48
C LEU A 475 -2.28 3.94 25.69
N PHE A 476 -2.18 4.03 24.38
CA PHE A 476 -2.13 2.87 23.51
C PHE A 476 -0.79 2.13 23.61
N LYS A 477 -0.79 0.81 23.45
CA LYS A 477 0.37 -0.05 23.64
C LYS A 477 1.50 0.24 22.63
N ASP A 478 1.20 0.26 21.33
CA ASP A 478 2.16 0.62 20.26
C ASP A 478 1.43 1.15 19.02
N PRO A 479 0.94 2.39 19.07
CA PRO A 479 0.12 2.94 17.98
C PRO A 479 0.92 3.18 16.69
N TYR A 480 2.25 3.27 16.75
CA TYR A 480 3.10 3.39 15.57
C TYR A 480 3.22 2.06 14.79
N SER A 481 2.99 0.93 15.47
CA SER A 481 2.93 -0.41 14.88
C SER A 481 1.49 -0.94 14.75
N ASN A 482 0.50 -0.04 14.69
CA ASN A 482 -0.93 -0.36 14.56
C ASN A 482 -1.54 -1.12 15.75
N ASP A 483 -0.93 -1.06 16.95
CA ASP A 483 -1.48 -1.63 18.18
C ASP A 483 -2.09 -0.53 19.07
N VAL A 484 -3.39 -0.28 18.89
CA VAL A 484 -4.17 0.67 19.68
C VAL A 484 -4.90 0.02 20.86
N THR A 485 -4.35 -1.06 21.40
CA THR A 485 -4.84 -1.68 22.63
C THR A 485 -4.59 -0.74 23.82
N PRO A 486 -5.60 -0.43 24.63
CA PRO A 486 -5.42 0.39 25.83
C PRO A 486 -4.51 -0.33 26.84
N MET A 487 -3.53 0.39 27.40
CA MET A 487 -2.71 -0.10 28.51
C MET A 487 -3.38 0.12 29.85
N GLU A 488 -2.86 -0.50 30.90
CA GLU A 488 -3.23 -0.22 32.28
C GLU A 488 -3.14 1.29 32.59
N ASN A 489 -4.12 1.83 33.30
CA ASN A 489 -4.30 3.26 33.58
C ASN A 489 -4.72 4.14 32.39
N SER A 490 -5.08 3.56 31.26
CA SER A 490 -5.67 4.32 30.16
C SER A 490 -6.95 5.05 30.59
N PRO A 491 -7.11 6.34 30.23
CA PRO A 491 -8.35 7.07 30.51
C PRO A 491 -9.56 6.53 29.75
N LEU A 492 -9.39 5.57 28.85
CA LEU A 492 -10.48 4.90 28.14
C LEU A 492 -11.22 3.90 29.01
N ILE A 493 -10.53 3.31 30.00
CA ILE A 493 -11.04 2.20 30.80
C ILE A 493 -12.20 2.67 31.68
N ALA A 494 -13.33 1.94 31.66
CA ALA A 494 -14.50 2.15 32.49
C ALA A 494 -15.20 3.53 32.32
N ASN A 495 -14.99 4.21 31.16
CA ASN A 495 -15.53 5.54 30.89
C ASN A 495 -16.49 5.59 29.69
N ALA A 496 -16.86 4.44 29.13
CA ALA A 496 -17.88 4.39 28.08
C ALA A 496 -19.30 4.29 28.65
N ASP A 497 -20.28 4.75 27.88
CA ASP A 497 -21.72 4.60 28.22
C ASP A 497 -22.15 3.15 27.91
N ALA A 498 -22.45 2.38 28.96
CA ALA A 498 -22.88 1.00 28.87
C ALA A 498 -24.26 0.81 28.21
N ASN A 499 -25.04 1.87 28.02
CA ASN A 499 -26.33 1.79 27.32
C ASN A 499 -26.18 1.32 25.86
N TRP A 500 -25.00 1.45 25.27
CA TRP A 500 -24.72 0.96 23.92
C TRP A 500 -24.39 -0.54 23.86
N ASN A 501 -24.17 -1.20 24.99
CA ASN A 501 -23.82 -2.62 25.05
C ASN A 501 -24.95 -3.53 24.53
N TYR A 502 -26.21 -3.08 24.48
CA TYR A 502 -27.31 -3.87 23.92
C TYR A 502 -27.22 -4.00 22.37
N ILE A 503 -26.47 -3.11 21.70
CA ILE A 503 -26.18 -3.19 20.26
C ILE A 503 -24.77 -3.80 20.03
N VAL A 504 -23.78 -3.36 20.84
CA VAL A 504 -22.36 -3.71 20.69
C VAL A 504 -21.86 -4.37 21.98
N TYR A 505 -22.27 -5.60 22.21
CA TYR A 505 -22.01 -6.30 23.47
C TYR A 505 -20.60 -6.92 23.58
N THR A 506 -19.86 -7.00 22.48
CA THR A 506 -18.45 -7.41 22.47
C THR A 506 -17.58 -6.38 21.75
N ASP A 507 -16.27 -6.43 21.98
CA ASP A 507 -15.29 -5.65 21.25
C ASP A 507 -14.88 -6.33 19.92
N ILE A 508 -13.96 -5.73 19.17
CA ILE A 508 -13.47 -6.24 17.89
C ILE A 508 -12.80 -7.64 18.00
N PHE A 509 -12.33 -8.02 19.17
CA PHE A 509 -11.73 -9.33 19.46
C PHE A 509 -12.69 -10.30 20.15
N ASN A 510 -13.98 -9.97 20.19
CA ASN A 510 -15.03 -10.74 20.82
C ASN A 510 -14.93 -10.81 22.36
N ASN A 511 -14.20 -9.88 23.00
CA ASN A 511 -14.24 -9.73 24.45
C ASN A 511 -15.55 -9.06 24.88
N TYR A 512 -16.20 -9.60 25.91
CA TYR A 512 -17.47 -9.06 26.41
C TYR A 512 -17.29 -7.69 27.07
N ARG A 513 -18.17 -6.74 26.73
CA ARG A 513 -18.24 -5.41 27.36
C ARG A 513 -19.09 -5.49 28.62
N GLY A 514 -18.44 -5.27 29.77
CA GLY A 514 -19.08 -5.34 31.08
C GLY A 514 -19.91 -4.11 31.42
N THR A 515 -20.22 -3.96 32.72
CA THR A 515 -20.97 -2.81 33.27
C THR A 515 -20.22 -1.48 33.12
N TYR A 516 -18.90 -1.53 33.10
CA TYR A 516 -18.01 -0.37 32.97
C TYR A 516 -17.12 -0.55 31.74
N PRO A 517 -17.65 -0.36 30.55
CA PRO A 517 -16.92 -0.66 29.33
C PRO A 517 -15.82 0.36 29.02
N THR A 518 -14.87 -0.06 28.20
CA THR A 518 -13.79 0.78 27.70
C THR A 518 -14.25 1.60 26.48
N ILE A 519 -13.89 2.88 26.39
CA ILE A 519 -14.09 3.71 25.20
C ILE A 519 -13.23 3.16 24.05
N GLY A 520 -13.82 3.08 22.83
CA GLY A 520 -13.14 2.61 21.64
C GLY A 520 -13.44 1.16 21.28
N ALA A 521 -12.77 0.68 20.22
CA ALA A 521 -13.03 -0.60 19.57
C ALA A 521 -12.49 -1.82 20.36
N ILE A 522 -11.61 -1.60 21.34
CA ILE A 522 -10.95 -2.66 22.10
C ILE A 522 -11.29 -2.51 23.59
N GLU A 523 -11.80 -3.60 24.18
CA GLU A 523 -12.04 -3.68 25.62
C GLU A 523 -10.72 -3.96 26.35
N TYR A 524 -10.47 -3.24 27.44
CA TYR A 524 -9.33 -3.53 28.30
C TYR A 524 -9.58 -4.80 29.09
N VAL A 525 -8.77 -5.81 28.84
CA VAL A 525 -8.78 -7.06 29.60
C VAL A 525 -7.56 -7.09 30.52
N ALA A 526 -7.81 -6.94 31.84
CA ALA A 526 -6.73 -7.03 32.82
C ALA A 526 -6.03 -8.40 32.70
N THR A 527 -4.74 -8.39 32.49
CA THR A 527 -3.91 -9.61 32.57
C THR A 527 -3.86 -10.07 34.00
N ASN A 528 -4.85 -10.86 34.44
CA ASN A 528 -4.84 -11.47 35.76
C ASN A 528 -3.67 -12.44 35.85
N ASN A 529 -2.68 -12.09 36.65
CA ASN A 529 -1.74 -13.01 37.26
C ASN A 529 -2.43 -14.02 38.20
N TYR A 530 -3.56 -14.64 37.78
CA TYR A 530 -4.32 -15.62 38.56
C TYR A 530 -3.60 -16.95 38.70
N LEU A 531 -2.62 -17.24 37.86
CA LEU A 531 -1.82 -18.45 37.93
C LEU A 531 -0.63 -18.36 38.90
N ALA A 532 -0.23 -17.16 39.35
CA ALA A 532 0.84 -16.98 40.31
C ALA A 532 0.38 -17.15 41.79
N ARG A 533 -0.93 -17.04 42.09
CA ARG A 533 -1.46 -17.18 43.45
C ARG A 533 -1.87 -18.60 43.87
N LYS A 534 -1.87 -19.58 42.95
CA LYS A 534 -2.14 -21.00 43.27
C LYS A 534 -0.90 -21.86 43.47
N ARG A 535 0.30 -21.27 43.49
CA ARG A 535 1.56 -21.93 43.78
C ARG A 535 2.31 -21.32 44.99
N ARG A 536 1.58 -20.78 45.94
CA ARG A 536 2.09 -20.47 47.27
C ARG A 536 1.25 -21.17 48.33
#